data_aa1b45daae1b568dca7738558bd3d8a5
#
_entry.id   aa1b45daae1b568dca7738558bd3d8a5
#
_cell.length_a   1.000
_cell.length_b   1.000
_cell.length_c   1.000
_cell.angle_alpha   90.00
_cell.angle_beta   90.00
_cell.angle_gamma   90.00
#
_symmetry.space_group_name_H-M   'P 1'
#
loop_
_entity.id
_entity.type
_entity.pdbx_description
1 polymer ?
#
loop_
_entity_poly.entity_id
_entity_poly.type
_entity_poly.pdbx_seq_one_letter_code
_entity_poly.pdbx_strand_id
1 'polypeptide(L)'
;MILPKRIFPETFNKKEFSSTPFAESLPFHIKECGYIRERKLIFGKKNNFNDYLLVYTLDGVASYTKNQYTQLIQPHSIVVTACNTTSTFSRNSKDWTAYYFIVSGSHARLFYNLVRTQNNIILNN
;
A
#
# COMPACT_ATOMS: atom_id res chain seq x y z
N MET A 1 -1.31 22.37 2.45
CA MET A 1 -2.40 22.48 1.48
C MET A 1 -3.51 21.51 1.82
N ILE A 2 -4.73 21.97 1.71
CA ILE A 2 -5.87 21.12 1.98
C ILE A 2 -6.38 20.58 0.63
N LEU A 3 -6.37 19.27 0.49
CA LEU A 3 -6.95 18.66 -0.68
C LEU A 3 -8.47 18.81 -0.62
N PRO A 4 -9.10 19.07 -1.77
CA PRO A 4 -10.55 19.14 -1.80
C PRO A 4 -11.13 17.80 -1.37
N LYS A 5 -11.88 17.79 -0.28
CA LYS A 5 -12.43 16.55 0.25
C LYS A 5 -13.37 15.87 -0.72
N ARG A 6 -14.01 16.63 -1.59
CA ARG A 6 -14.95 16.06 -2.55
C ARG A 6 -14.30 15.26 -3.66
N ILE A 7 -12.98 15.37 -3.82
CA ILE A 7 -12.28 14.50 -4.78
C ILE A 7 -12.17 13.11 -4.19
N PHE A 8 -12.01 13.05 -2.88
CA PHE A 8 -11.92 11.78 -2.16
C PHE A 8 -13.06 11.72 -1.15
N PRO A 9 -13.86 10.66 -1.14
CA PRO A 9 -14.85 10.46 -0.09
C PRO A 9 -14.19 10.53 1.28
N GLU A 10 -15.00 10.80 2.29
CA GLU A 10 -14.50 10.92 3.64
C GLU A 10 -13.88 9.63 4.15
N THR A 11 -14.36 8.51 3.65
CA THR A 11 -13.86 7.23 4.06
C THR A 11 -12.84 6.74 3.04
N PHE A 12 -13.13 5.68 2.39
CA PHE A 12 -12.18 4.98 1.52
C PHE A 12 -12.58 5.18 0.06
N ASN A 13 -11.66 5.67 -0.72
CA ASN A 13 -11.87 5.85 -2.16
C ASN A 13 -10.82 5.05 -2.90
N LYS A 14 -11.28 4.15 -3.75
CA LYS A 14 -10.36 3.32 -4.52
C LYS A 14 -10.75 3.30 -5.98
N LYS A 15 -9.78 2.99 -6.81
CA LYS A 15 -9.99 2.77 -8.23
C LYS A 15 -9.29 1.48 -8.63
N GLU A 16 -10.02 0.60 -9.29
CA GLU A 16 -9.48 -0.63 -9.84
C GLU A 16 -9.29 -0.46 -11.34
N PHE A 17 -8.27 -1.08 -11.87
CA PHE A 17 -7.93 -1.02 -13.29
C PHE A 17 -8.07 -2.40 -13.89
N SER A 18 -8.70 -2.46 -15.07
CA SER A 18 -8.80 -3.72 -15.80
C SER A 18 -7.43 -4.15 -16.28
N SER A 19 -7.16 -5.42 -16.11
CA SER A 19 -5.92 -6.00 -16.62
C SER A 19 -6.10 -6.30 -18.09
N THR A 20 -5.20 -5.81 -18.92
CA THR A 20 -5.19 -6.08 -20.36
C THR A 20 -3.92 -6.85 -20.68
N PRO A 21 -3.89 -7.58 -21.82
CA PRO A 21 -2.64 -8.26 -22.21
C PRO A 21 -1.46 -7.31 -22.30
N PHE A 22 -1.69 -6.07 -22.77
CA PHE A 22 -0.63 -5.08 -22.83
C PHE A 22 -0.13 -4.72 -21.44
N ALA A 23 -1.05 -4.42 -20.51
CA ALA A 23 -0.68 -4.06 -19.14
C ALA A 23 0.08 -5.18 -18.46
N GLU A 24 -0.35 -6.43 -18.67
CA GLU A 24 0.29 -7.58 -18.05
C GLU A 24 1.68 -7.83 -18.61
N SER A 25 1.97 -7.33 -19.80
CA SER A 25 3.30 -7.45 -20.39
C SER A 25 4.28 -6.41 -19.88
N LEU A 26 3.79 -5.38 -19.20
CA LEU A 26 4.65 -4.31 -18.70
C LEU A 26 5.43 -4.75 -17.46
N PRO A 27 6.65 -4.21 -17.27
CA PRO A 27 7.42 -4.50 -16.06
C PRO A 27 6.71 -4.09 -14.78
N PHE A 28 5.91 -3.00 -14.86
CA PHE A 28 5.06 -2.54 -13.79
C PHE A 28 3.69 -2.22 -14.36
N HIS A 29 2.64 -2.55 -13.63
CA HIS A 29 1.33 -1.98 -13.91
C HIS A 29 0.54 -1.90 -12.61
N ILE A 30 -0.35 -0.93 -12.55
CA ILE A 30 -1.16 -0.69 -11.36
C ILE A 30 -2.47 -1.42 -11.53
N LYS A 31 -2.84 -2.21 -10.52
CA LYS A 31 -4.10 -2.95 -10.52
C LYS A 31 -5.16 -2.22 -9.72
N GLU A 32 -4.75 -1.49 -8.69
CA GLU A 32 -5.69 -0.81 -7.83
C GLU A 32 -4.95 0.32 -7.12
N CYS A 33 -5.63 1.42 -6.85
CA CYS A 33 -5.08 2.46 -6.01
C CYS A 33 -6.20 3.12 -5.23
N GLY A 34 -5.84 3.79 -4.14
CA GLY A 34 -6.84 4.46 -3.33
C GLY A 34 -6.25 5.40 -2.32
N TYR A 35 -7.15 6.15 -1.70
CA TYR A 35 -6.85 7.09 -0.64
C TYR A 35 -7.48 6.58 0.65
N ILE A 36 -6.69 6.53 1.71
CA ILE A 36 -7.10 5.92 2.97
C ILE A 36 -7.29 7.00 4.01
N ARG A 37 -8.46 6.98 4.66
CA ARG A 37 -8.75 7.77 5.86
C ARG A 37 -9.42 6.92 6.91
N GLU A 38 -9.30 5.63 6.78
CA GLU A 38 -9.96 4.70 7.68
C GLU A 38 -9.22 4.59 9.01
N ARG A 39 -9.97 4.26 10.07
CA ARG A 39 -9.36 3.98 11.36
C ARG A 39 -8.55 2.69 11.29
N LYS A 40 -9.04 1.73 10.54
CA LYS A 40 -8.40 0.44 10.37
C LYS A 40 -8.69 -0.06 8.96
N LEU A 41 -7.67 -0.58 8.31
CA LEU A 41 -7.81 -1.11 6.96
C LEU A 41 -7.07 -2.43 6.87
N ILE A 42 -7.74 -3.41 6.27
CA ILE A 42 -7.18 -4.74 6.10
C ILE A 42 -7.08 -5.02 4.60
N PHE A 43 -5.88 -5.30 4.13
CA PHE A 43 -5.66 -5.79 2.78
C PHE A 43 -5.57 -7.30 2.85
N GLY A 44 -6.59 -7.97 2.33
CA GLY A 44 -6.66 -9.40 2.35
C GLY A 44 -5.64 -10.05 1.45
N LYS A 45 -5.42 -11.34 1.69
CA LYS A 45 -4.54 -12.14 0.85
C LYS A 45 -5.06 -12.18 -0.58
N LYS A 46 -4.16 -12.01 -1.54
CA LYS A 46 -4.44 -12.15 -2.96
C LYS A 46 -3.88 -13.47 -3.47
N ASN A 47 -4.54 -14.04 -4.47
CA ASN A 47 -4.08 -15.30 -5.05
C ASN A 47 -2.97 -15.12 -6.07
N ASN A 48 -2.67 -13.90 -6.45
CA ASN A 48 -1.62 -13.63 -7.43
C ASN A 48 -0.31 -13.37 -6.70
N PHE A 49 0.70 -14.19 -6.98
CA PHE A 49 1.99 -14.12 -6.32
C PHE A 49 2.83 -12.91 -6.74
N ASN A 50 2.43 -12.22 -7.81
CA ASN A 50 3.21 -11.10 -8.32
C ASN A 50 2.58 -9.75 -7.99
N ASP A 51 1.62 -9.73 -7.07
CA ASP A 51 1.00 -8.48 -6.63
C ASP A 51 1.68 -7.99 -5.37
N TYR A 52 1.96 -6.69 -5.34
CA TYR A 52 2.63 -6.04 -4.23
C TYR A 52 1.86 -4.79 -3.84
N LEU A 53 1.84 -4.53 -2.54
CA LEU A 53 1.15 -3.38 -1.96
C LEU A 53 2.15 -2.34 -1.55
N LEU A 54 1.93 -1.10 -1.97
CA LEU A 54 2.69 0.07 -1.52
C LEU A 54 1.72 1.00 -0.79
N VAL A 55 2.10 1.42 0.41
CA VAL A 55 1.29 2.38 1.18
C VAL A 55 2.18 3.56 1.56
N TYR A 56 1.82 4.73 1.08
CA TYR A 56 2.52 5.97 1.39
C TYR A 56 1.72 6.79 2.38
N THR A 57 2.30 7.04 3.55
CA THR A 57 1.63 7.83 4.58
C THR A 57 1.85 9.30 4.34
N LEU A 58 0.74 10.05 4.23
CA LEU A 58 0.77 11.51 4.09
C LEU A 58 0.86 12.17 5.45
N ASP A 59 -0.04 11.83 6.33
CA ASP A 59 -0.14 12.44 7.65
C ASP A 59 -0.45 11.37 8.69
N GLY A 60 0.00 11.63 9.92
CA GLY A 60 -0.33 10.80 11.04
C GLY A 60 0.56 9.58 11.16
N VAL A 61 0.27 8.77 12.17
CA VAL A 61 1.03 7.57 12.50
C VAL A 61 0.07 6.39 12.51
N ALA A 62 0.52 5.28 11.98
CA ALA A 62 -0.26 4.05 11.96
C ALA A 62 0.58 2.88 12.43
N SER A 63 -0.10 1.82 12.83
CA SER A 63 0.53 0.53 13.10
C SER A 63 0.29 -0.39 11.93
N TYR A 64 1.34 -0.99 11.44
CA TYR A 64 1.29 -1.96 10.36
C TYR A 64 1.59 -3.34 10.93
N THR A 65 0.68 -4.28 10.73
CA THR A 65 0.82 -5.64 11.25
C THR A 65 0.77 -6.64 10.10
N LYS A 66 1.77 -7.51 10.07
CA LYS A 66 1.83 -8.62 9.13
C LYS A 66 2.55 -9.77 9.79
N ASN A 67 1.98 -10.98 9.68
CA ASN A 67 2.58 -12.19 10.24
C ASN A 67 2.93 -12.04 11.71
N GLN A 68 2.03 -11.40 12.48
CA GLN A 68 2.17 -11.21 13.92
C GLN A 68 3.23 -10.18 14.33
N TYR A 69 3.87 -9.52 13.37
CA TYR A 69 4.80 -8.43 13.65
C TYR A 69 4.10 -7.11 13.43
N THR A 70 4.31 -6.18 14.35
CA THR A 70 3.72 -4.86 14.29
C THR A 70 4.82 -3.82 14.29
N GLN A 71 4.71 -2.85 13.37
CA GLN A 71 5.64 -1.76 13.26
C GLN A 71 4.89 -0.44 13.17
N LEU A 72 5.47 0.63 13.70
CA LEU A 72 4.91 1.96 13.55
C LEU A 72 5.33 2.55 12.22
N ILE A 73 4.40 3.24 11.58
CA ILE A 73 4.63 3.90 10.31
C ILE A 73 4.55 5.40 10.54
N GLN A 74 5.61 6.11 10.19
CA GLN A 74 5.71 7.55 10.33
C GLN A 74 5.24 8.26 9.06
N PRO A 75 4.93 9.56 9.14
CA PRO A 75 4.61 10.31 7.93
C PRO A 75 5.73 10.26 6.91
N HIS A 76 5.37 10.26 5.65
CA HIS A 76 6.28 10.25 4.50
C HIS A 76 7.09 8.98 4.38
N SER A 77 6.65 7.90 5.01
CA SER A 77 7.25 6.59 4.80
C SER A 77 6.41 5.77 3.82
N ILE A 78 7.05 4.80 3.19
CA ILE A 78 6.39 3.89 2.27
C ILE A 78 6.55 2.46 2.81
N VAL A 79 5.44 1.76 2.95
CA VAL A 79 5.47 0.32 3.23
C VAL A 79 5.37 -0.41 1.91
N VAL A 80 6.25 -1.38 1.69
CA VAL A 80 6.23 -2.23 0.51
C VAL A 80 6.09 -3.67 0.99
N THR A 81 5.05 -4.35 0.56
CA THR A 81 4.81 -5.71 1.02
C THR A 81 4.14 -6.54 -0.06
N ALA A 82 4.32 -7.85 0.01
CA ALA A 82 3.68 -8.76 -0.93
C ALA A 82 2.22 -9.02 -0.53
N CYS A 83 1.37 -9.25 -1.52
CA CYS A 83 -0.06 -9.48 -1.28
C CYS A 83 -0.37 -10.96 -1.01
N ASN A 84 0.62 -11.75 -0.66
CA ASN A 84 0.42 -13.18 -0.40
C ASN A 84 -0.07 -13.48 1.01
N THR A 85 -0.11 -12.50 1.89
CA THR A 85 -0.67 -12.61 3.23
C THR A 85 -1.41 -11.33 3.57
N THR A 86 -2.21 -11.39 4.62
CA THR A 86 -3.01 -10.24 5.04
C THR A 86 -2.13 -9.20 5.71
N SER A 87 -2.36 -7.94 5.34
CA SER A 87 -1.71 -6.78 5.96
C SER A 87 -2.76 -5.91 6.62
N THR A 88 -2.53 -5.51 7.87
CA THR A 88 -3.46 -4.70 8.62
C THR A 88 -2.82 -3.38 9.00
N PHE A 89 -3.54 -2.28 8.74
CA PHE A 89 -3.13 -0.94 9.11
C PHE A 89 -4.14 -0.38 10.09
N SER A 90 -3.67 0.11 11.23
CA SER A 90 -4.54 0.73 12.25
C SER A 90 -3.94 2.09 12.59
N ARG A 91 -4.76 3.15 12.57
CA ARG A 91 -4.22 4.46 12.90
C ARG A 91 -3.92 4.56 14.39
N ASN A 92 -2.78 5.14 14.71
CA ASN A 92 -2.38 5.41 16.08
C ASN A 92 -2.59 6.87 16.44
N SER A 93 -2.60 7.75 15.44
CA SER A 93 -2.92 9.15 15.64
C SER A 93 -4.31 9.43 15.08
N LYS A 94 -4.83 10.59 15.43
CA LYS A 94 -6.20 10.96 15.11
C LYS A 94 -6.45 11.03 13.60
N ASP A 95 -5.47 11.45 12.83
CA ASP A 95 -5.64 11.80 11.43
C ASP A 95 -4.64 11.07 10.53
N TRP A 96 -4.63 9.76 10.56
CA TRP A 96 -3.80 9.02 9.63
C TRP A 96 -4.43 9.01 8.25
N THR A 97 -3.69 9.48 7.26
CA THR A 97 -4.10 9.45 5.86
C THR A 97 -2.97 8.90 5.01
N ALA A 98 -3.31 8.17 3.97
CA ALA A 98 -2.32 7.50 3.14
C ALA A 98 -2.86 7.26 1.74
N TYR A 99 -1.95 7.07 0.80
CA TYR A 99 -2.27 6.50 -0.50
C TYR A 99 -1.79 5.07 -0.54
N TYR A 100 -2.51 4.22 -1.28
CA TYR A 100 -2.01 2.89 -1.51
C TYR A 100 -2.08 2.55 -2.99
N PHE A 101 -1.23 1.63 -3.41
CA PHE A 101 -1.18 1.11 -4.76
C PHE A 101 -0.96 -0.39 -4.70
N ILE A 102 -1.73 -1.13 -5.48
CA ILE A 102 -1.44 -2.54 -5.72
C ILE A 102 -0.86 -2.62 -7.12
N VAL A 103 0.39 -3.07 -7.20
CA VAL A 103 1.14 -3.12 -8.45
C VAL A 103 1.55 -4.54 -8.74
N SER A 104 1.75 -4.84 -10.01
CA SER A 104 2.18 -6.15 -10.46
C SER A 104 3.24 -6.00 -11.52
N GLY A 105 3.89 -7.10 -11.87
CA GLY A 105 4.90 -7.13 -12.91
C GLY A 105 6.25 -7.62 -12.41
N SER A 106 7.11 -7.98 -13.35
CA SER A 106 8.41 -8.55 -13.02
C SER A 106 9.32 -7.57 -12.27
N HIS A 107 9.27 -6.29 -12.62
CA HIS A 107 10.09 -5.30 -11.91
C HIS A 107 9.52 -4.97 -10.54
N ALA A 108 8.22 -5.08 -10.36
CA ALA A 108 7.64 -4.92 -9.03
C ALA A 108 8.18 -5.98 -8.08
N ARG A 109 8.28 -7.22 -8.56
CA ARG A 109 8.85 -8.31 -7.78
C ARG A 109 10.32 -8.07 -7.47
N LEU A 110 11.09 -7.62 -8.44
CA LEU A 110 12.50 -7.33 -8.24
C LEU A 110 12.69 -6.22 -7.20
N PHE A 111 11.89 -5.18 -7.29
CA PHE A 111 11.94 -4.08 -6.32
C PHE A 111 11.63 -4.59 -4.91
N TYR A 112 10.57 -5.39 -4.77
CA TYR A 112 10.20 -5.94 -3.47
C TYR A 112 11.34 -6.81 -2.92
N ASN A 113 11.93 -7.66 -3.74
CA ASN A 113 13.01 -8.53 -3.30
C ASN A 113 14.22 -7.73 -2.82
N LEU A 114 14.53 -6.64 -3.51
CA LEU A 114 15.64 -5.78 -3.12
C LEU A 114 15.38 -5.14 -1.75
N VAL A 115 14.19 -4.62 -1.53
CA VAL A 115 13.81 -4.00 -0.26
C VAL A 115 13.85 -5.05 0.86
N ARG A 116 13.33 -6.24 0.59
CA ARG A 116 13.27 -7.30 1.58
C ARG A 116 14.64 -7.80 2.00
N THR A 117 15.58 -7.91 1.06
CA THR A 117 16.91 -8.41 1.39
C THR A 117 17.66 -7.49 2.33
N GLN A 118 17.27 -6.24 2.39
CA GLN A 118 17.85 -5.29 3.34
C GLN A 118 17.07 -5.26 4.66
N ASN A 119 16.15 -6.17 4.86
CA ASN A 119 15.27 -6.22 6.03
C ASN A 119 14.52 -4.92 6.26
N ASN A 120 14.21 -4.24 5.19
CA ASN A 120 13.63 -2.91 5.28
C ASN A 120 12.45 -2.80 4.32
N ILE A 121 11.28 -3.24 4.80
CA ILE A 121 10.05 -3.11 4.01
C ILE A 121 9.36 -1.78 4.24
N ILE A 122 9.92 -0.94 5.12
CA ILE A 122 9.44 0.42 5.34
C ILE A 122 10.56 1.36 4.95
N LEU A 123 10.29 2.17 3.93
CA LEU A 123 11.25 3.14 3.42
C LEU A 123 10.88 4.51 3.96
N ASN A 124 11.81 5.12 4.67
CA ASN A 124 11.61 6.44 5.26
C ASN A 124 12.23 7.50 4.38
N ASN A 125 11.52 8.59 4.27
CA ASN A 125 11.99 9.72 3.48
C ASN A 125 12.89 10.62 4.32
#